data_57476083ca32e15bfd5c49f8f4857a74
#
_entry.id   57476083ca32e15bfd5c49f8f4857a74
#
_cell.length_a   1.000
_cell.length_b   1.000
_cell.length_c   1.000
_cell.angle_alpha   90.00
_cell.angle_beta   90.00
_cell.angle_gamma   90.00
#
_symmetry.space_group_name_H-M   'P 1'
#
loop_
_entity.id
_entity.type
_entity.pdbx_description
1 polymer ?
#
loop_
_entity_poly.entity_id
_entity_poly.type
_entity_poly.pdbx_seq_one_letter_code
_entity_poly.pdbx_strand_id
1 'polypeptide(L)'
;MEILIPAWIDGKLQPVEKLQTHLRGLRHKAVSVFIMRGNETLLQQRALEKYHTPGLWANACCTHPEWDESGHACAARRLTEELGVPPQVPVYRDTVEYRANVGNGMIEHEVVEIFVVQADAINIQPNLDEVMDYRWETLQNLDDQISSHPQHYSPWLKIYIKQHSSKIFGY
;
A
#
# COMPACT_ATOMS: atom_id res chain seq x y z
N MET A 1 -7.53 2.89 20.72
CA MET A 1 -6.78 4.18 20.54
C MET A 1 -7.07 4.67 19.13
N GLU A 2 -7.47 5.91 18.97
CA GLU A 2 -7.70 6.51 17.65
C GLU A 2 -6.37 6.65 16.90
N ILE A 3 -6.35 6.19 15.64
CA ILE A 3 -5.19 6.40 14.77
C ILE A 3 -5.39 7.71 14.03
N LEU A 4 -4.53 8.67 14.27
CA LEU A 4 -4.52 9.96 13.60
C LEU A 4 -3.52 9.94 12.43
N ILE A 5 -3.99 10.28 11.24
CA ILE A 5 -3.18 10.33 10.03
C ILE A 5 -3.17 11.75 9.44
N PRO A 6 -2.11 12.13 8.71
CA PRO A 6 -2.03 13.45 8.09
C PRO A 6 -3.01 13.60 6.92
N ALA A 7 -4.01 14.46 7.07
CA ALA A 7 -4.99 14.78 6.04
C ALA A 7 -5.13 16.30 5.84
N TRP A 8 -5.54 16.72 4.64
CA TRP A 8 -5.75 18.13 4.33
C TRP A 8 -7.21 18.52 4.56
N ILE A 9 -7.40 19.56 5.39
CA ILE A 9 -8.68 20.25 5.59
C ILE A 9 -8.45 21.73 5.26
N ASP A 10 -9.22 22.25 4.33
CA ASP A 10 -9.11 23.64 3.84
C ASP A 10 -7.66 24.04 3.46
N GLY A 11 -6.97 23.10 2.78
CA GLY A 11 -5.59 23.28 2.32
C GLY A 11 -4.51 23.18 3.40
N LYS A 12 -4.87 22.90 4.66
CA LYS A 12 -3.92 22.73 5.76
C LYS A 12 -3.82 21.26 6.17
N LEU A 13 -2.60 20.77 6.33
CA LEU A 13 -2.33 19.43 6.84
C LEU A 13 -2.64 19.38 8.34
N GLN A 14 -3.47 18.44 8.76
CA GLN A 14 -3.95 18.27 10.12
C GLN A 14 -4.03 16.79 10.50
N PRO A 15 -3.91 16.45 11.81
CA PRO A 15 -4.18 15.09 12.26
C PRO A 15 -5.70 14.83 12.23
N VAL A 16 -6.11 13.81 11.48
CA VAL A 16 -7.52 13.39 11.36
C VAL A 16 -7.62 11.90 11.64
N GLU A 17 -8.68 11.51 12.31
CA GLU A 17 -8.95 10.09 12.57
C GLU A 17 -9.08 9.31 11.25
N LYS A 18 -8.43 8.15 11.19
CA LYS A 18 -8.22 7.38 9.95
C LYS A 18 -9.54 7.00 9.28
N LEU A 19 -10.52 6.47 10.03
CA LEU A 19 -11.80 6.05 9.45
C LEU A 19 -12.59 7.27 8.92
N GLN A 20 -12.61 8.36 9.68
CA GLN A 20 -13.25 9.61 9.26
C GLN A 20 -12.62 10.20 8.00
N THR A 21 -11.30 10.09 7.87
CA THR A 21 -10.59 10.51 6.67
C THR A 21 -11.12 9.80 5.42
N HIS A 22 -11.32 8.48 5.49
CA HIS A 22 -11.84 7.68 4.38
C HIS A 22 -13.34 7.88 4.13
N LEU A 23 -14.16 7.98 5.18
CA LEU A 23 -15.60 8.23 5.04
C LEU A 23 -15.88 9.61 4.41
N ARG A 24 -15.09 10.61 4.74
CA ARG A 24 -15.18 11.97 4.17
C ARG A 24 -14.46 12.12 2.83
N GLY A 25 -13.65 11.12 2.42
CA GLY A 25 -12.84 11.18 1.22
C GLY A 25 -11.82 12.30 1.22
N LEU A 26 -11.27 12.63 2.40
CA LEU A 26 -10.26 13.69 2.53
C LEU A 26 -8.98 13.30 1.81
N ARG A 27 -8.33 14.26 1.18
CA ARG A 27 -6.97 14.10 0.66
C ARG A 27 -6.02 13.87 1.82
N HIS A 28 -5.24 12.79 1.80
CA HIS A 28 -4.39 12.41 2.92
C HIS A 28 -3.09 11.75 2.48
N LYS A 29 -2.11 11.70 3.37
CA LYS A 29 -0.83 11.04 3.10
C LYS A 29 -0.96 9.53 3.25
N ALA A 30 -0.27 8.82 2.35
CA ALA A 30 -0.15 7.37 2.39
C ALA A 30 1.25 6.93 2.00
N VAL A 31 1.53 5.65 2.24
CA VAL A 31 2.79 4.99 1.91
C VAL A 31 2.49 3.67 1.24
N SER A 32 3.15 3.38 0.13
CA SER A 32 3.12 2.06 -0.52
C SER A 32 4.52 1.51 -0.67
N VAL A 33 4.67 0.22 -0.39
CA VAL A 33 5.95 -0.48 -0.51
C VAL A 33 5.83 -1.66 -1.46
N PHE A 34 6.81 -1.79 -2.35
CA PHE A 34 7.03 -2.98 -3.16
C PHE A 34 8.30 -3.69 -2.67
N ILE A 35 8.23 -4.99 -2.45
CA ILE A 35 9.42 -5.82 -2.22
C ILE A 35 9.70 -6.55 -3.51
N MET A 36 10.91 -6.36 -4.05
CA MET A 36 11.32 -6.90 -5.33
C MET A 36 12.38 -8.00 -5.18
N ARG A 37 12.27 -9.02 -6.01
CA ARG A 37 13.24 -10.09 -6.18
C ARG A 37 13.44 -10.31 -7.68
N GLY A 38 14.47 -9.68 -8.26
CA GLY A 38 14.63 -9.65 -9.71
C GLY A 38 13.43 -8.97 -10.38
N ASN A 39 12.72 -9.69 -11.26
CA ASN A 39 11.51 -9.22 -11.93
C ASN A 39 10.20 -9.63 -11.24
N GLU A 40 10.30 -10.19 -10.03
CA GLU A 40 9.14 -10.55 -9.21
C GLU A 40 8.89 -9.50 -8.12
N THR A 41 7.62 -9.27 -7.81
CA THR A 41 7.18 -8.48 -6.65
C THR A 41 6.41 -9.36 -5.67
N LEU A 42 6.56 -9.05 -4.39
CA LEU A 42 5.76 -9.68 -3.35
C LEU A 42 4.36 -9.05 -3.34
N LEU A 43 3.34 -9.89 -3.43
CA LEU A 43 1.95 -9.52 -3.21
C LEU A 43 1.47 -10.05 -1.87
N GLN A 44 0.64 -9.27 -1.18
CA GLN A 44 -0.12 -9.72 -0.01
C GLN A 44 -1.60 -9.85 -0.36
N GLN A 45 -2.28 -10.82 0.22
CA GLN A 45 -3.73 -10.90 0.22
C GLN A 45 -4.24 -10.33 1.54
N ARG A 46 -5.07 -9.31 1.46
CA ARG A 46 -5.60 -8.60 2.62
C ARG A 46 -6.49 -9.51 3.48
N ALA A 47 -6.34 -9.45 4.79
CA ALA A 47 -7.19 -10.19 5.72
C ALA A 47 -8.68 -9.84 5.53
N LEU A 48 -9.55 -10.79 5.81
CA LEU A 48 -11.02 -10.62 5.64
C LEU A 48 -11.62 -9.62 6.63
N GLU A 49 -10.95 -9.39 7.75
CA GLU A 49 -11.36 -8.43 8.79
C GLU A 49 -11.01 -6.97 8.48
N LYS A 50 -10.37 -6.71 7.33
CA LYS A 50 -10.04 -5.33 6.93
C LYS A 50 -11.30 -4.53 6.63
N TYR A 51 -11.33 -3.28 7.09
CA TYR A 51 -12.48 -2.37 6.97
C TYR A 51 -12.85 -1.99 5.52
N HIS A 52 -11.90 -2.08 4.58
CA HIS A 52 -12.15 -1.97 3.14
C HIS A 52 -11.31 -2.96 2.34
N THR A 53 -11.77 -3.30 1.15
CA THR A 53 -11.09 -4.20 0.20
C THR A 53 -10.59 -5.52 0.84
N PRO A 54 -11.39 -6.20 1.70
CA PRO A 54 -10.98 -7.47 2.29
C PRO A 54 -10.77 -8.54 1.21
N GLY A 55 -9.78 -9.42 1.42
CA GLY A 55 -9.48 -10.55 0.52
C GLY A 55 -8.86 -10.20 -0.82
N LEU A 56 -8.66 -8.92 -1.15
CA LEU A 56 -8.03 -8.52 -2.39
C LEU A 56 -6.50 -8.59 -2.30
N TRP A 57 -5.88 -8.87 -3.45
CA TRP A 57 -4.43 -8.82 -3.61
C TRP A 57 -3.94 -7.38 -3.74
N ALA A 58 -2.89 -7.05 -3.03
CA ALA A 58 -2.23 -5.75 -3.02
C ALA A 58 -0.71 -5.92 -3.10
N ASN A 59 0.02 -4.82 -3.27
CA ASN A 59 1.47 -4.80 -3.12
C ASN A 59 1.89 -5.11 -1.68
N ALA A 60 3.18 -5.25 -1.42
CA ALA A 60 3.71 -5.75 -0.15
C ALA A 60 3.18 -5.00 1.09
N CYS A 61 3.02 -3.69 1.02
CA CYS A 61 2.42 -2.90 2.08
C CYS A 61 1.76 -1.64 1.50
N CYS A 62 0.57 -1.30 1.99
CA CYS A 62 -0.12 -0.05 1.68
C CYS A 62 -0.76 0.47 2.96
N THR A 63 -0.33 1.65 3.43
CA THR A 63 -0.62 2.12 4.78
C THR A 63 -0.56 3.65 4.88
N HIS A 64 -0.79 4.16 6.09
CA HIS A 64 -0.76 5.58 6.37
C HIS A 64 0.29 5.87 7.45
N PRO A 65 1.10 6.93 7.30
CA PRO A 65 1.94 7.38 8.39
C PRO A 65 1.07 7.89 9.54
N GLU A 66 1.54 7.72 10.75
CA GLU A 66 0.96 8.41 11.90
C GLU A 66 1.27 9.91 11.83
N TRP A 67 0.55 10.70 12.62
CA TRP A 67 0.89 12.12 12.73
C TRP A 67 2.33 12.29 13.22
N ASP A 68 3.09 13.15 12.57
CA ASP A 68 4.53 13.38 12.79
C ASP A 68 5.47 12.24 12.38
N GLU A 69 4.97 11.16 11.77
CA GLU A 69 5.81 10.09 11.22
C GLU A 69 6.21 10.39 9.76
N SER A 70 7.49 10.17 9.43
CA SER A 70 7.93 10.25 8.02
C SER A 70 7.44 9.03 7.22
N GLY A 71 7.26 9.20 5.91
CA GLY A 71 6.90 8.09 5.01
C GLY A 71 7.91 6.95 5.06
N HIS A 72 9.20 7.26 5.14
CA HIS A 72 10.27 6.26 5.24
C HIS A 72 10.18 5.43 6.55
N ALA A 73 9.96 6.10 7.68
CA ALA A 73 9.80 5.41 8.97
C ALA A 73 8.53 4.54 8.98
N CYS A 74 7.42 5.07 8.46
CA CYS A 74 6.18 4.34 8.28
C CYS A 74 6.37 3.08 7.42
N ALA A 75 7.03 3.20 6.26
CA ALA A 75 7.31 2.08 5.37
C ALA A 75 8.08 0.96 6.09
N ALA A 76 9.17 1.31 6.78
CA ALA A 76 9.99 0.34 7.50
C ALA A 76 9.22 -0.34 8.64
N ARG A 77 8.51 0.43 9.45
CA ARG A 77 7.70 -0.07 10.58
C ARG A 77 6.61 -1.04 10.11
N ARG A 78 5.82 -0.63 9.13
CA ARG A 78 4.67 -1.41 8.67
C ARG A 78 5.04 -2.69 7.95
N LEU A 79 6.17 -2.73 7.24
CA LEU A 79 6.69 -3.98 6.68
C LEU A 79 6.93 -5.04 7.76
N THR A 80 7.49 -4.63 8.89
CA THR A 80 7.69 -5.54 10.03
C THR A 80 6.37 -5.93 10.70
N GLU A 81 5.47 -4.99 10.91
CA GLU A 81 4.17 -5.24 11.56
C GLU A 81 3.22 -6.11 10.72
N GLU A 82 3.16 -5.91 9.42
CA GLU A 82 2.25 -6.65 8.53
C GLU A 82 2.83 -7.97 8.03
N LEU A 83 4.10 -7.99 7.66
CA LEU A 83 4.75 -9.13 6.99
C LEU A 83 5.79 -9.83 7.87
N GLY A 84 6.09 -9.31 9.06
CA GLY A 84 7.08 -9.89 9.95
C GLY A 84 8.50 -9.93 9.37
N VAL A 85 8.75 -9.11 8.35
CA VAL A 85 10.08 -9.07 7.73
C VAL A 85 11.08 -8.37 8.64
N PRO A 86 12.37 -8.79 8.64
CA PRO A 86 13.41 -8.08 9.34
C PRO A 86 13.48 -6.61 8.91
N PRO A 87 14.03 -5.70 9.74
CA PRO A 87 14.17 -4.30 9.38
C PRO A 87 14.79 -4.10 8.00
N GLN A 88 14.13 -3.31 7.16
CA GLN A 88 14.55 -2.99 5.80
C GLN A 88 14.86 -1.49 5.69
N VAL A 89 15.59 -1.13 4.63
CA VAL A 89 15.81 0.26 4.24
C VAL A 89 15.05 0.50 2.93
N PRO A 90 13.80 0.98 2.99
CA PRO A 90 13.01 1.25 1.80
C PRO A 90 13.62 2.41 1.00
N VAL A 91 13.70 2.26 -0.32
CA VAL A 91 14.22 3.29 -1.21
C VAL A 91 13.05 4.03 -1.85
N TYR A 92 12.96 5.34 -1.64
CA TYR A 92 11.94 6.20 -2.28
C TYR A 92 12.05 6.14 -3.80
N ARG A 93 10.91 6.05 -4.49
CA ARG A 93 10.82 6.03 -5.96
C ARG A 93 10.07 7.22 -6.51
N ASP A 94 8.86 7.46 -6.03
CA ASP A 94 7.99 8.52 -6.55
C ASP A 94 6.90 8.89 -5.55
N THR A 95 6.22 9.99 -5.81
CA THR A 95 4.96 10.35 -5.14
C THR A 95 3.84 10.35 -6.18
N VAL A 96 2.80 9.58 -5.91
CA VAL A 96 1.63 9.41 -6.78
C VAL A 96 0.39 9.90 -6.04
N GLU A 97 -0.49 10.58 -6.74
CA GLU A 97 -1.79 10.96 -6.21
C GLU A 97 -2.90 10.22 -6.96
N TYR A 98 -3.84 9.63 -6.24
CA TYR A 98 -5.02 9.02 -6.82
C TYR A 98 -6.25 9.16 -5.92
N ARG A 99 -7.43 8.94 -6.52
CA ARG A 99 -8.70 8.87 -5.82
C ARG A 99 -9.46 7.63 -6.29
N ALA A 100 -9.86 6.78 -5.34
CA ALA A 100 -10.56 5.55 -5.63
C ALA A 100 -11.66 5.25 -4.60
N ASN A 101 -12.77 4.67 -5.07
CA ASN A 101 -13.78 4.07 -4.19
C ASN A 101 -13.27 2.70 -3.74
N VAL A 102 -13.26 2.46 -2.44
CA VAL A 102 -12.77 1.21 -1.84
C VAL A 102 -13.88 0.39 -1.17
N GLY A 103 -15.12 0.75 -1.42
CA GLY A 103 -16.29 0.08 -0.87
C GLY A 103 -16.77 0.67 0.46
N ASN A 104 -17.93 0.22 0.92
CA ASN A 104 -18.56 0.63 2.19
C ASN A 104 -18.69 2.15 2.38
N GLY A 105 -18.85 2.91 1.28
CA GLY A 105 -18.93 4.36 1.30
C GLY A 105 -17.60 5.06 1.55
N MET A 106 -16.48 4.34 1.56
CA MET A 106 -15.16 4.87 1.80
C MET A 106 -14.44 5.23 0.49
N ILE A 107 -13.65 6.28 0.57
CA ILE A 107 -12.85 6.80 -0.55
C ILE A 107 -11.40 6.95 -0.08
N GLU A 108 -10.48 6.42 -0.86
CA GLU A 108 -9.06 6.76 -0.79
C GLU A 108 -8.79 7.94 -1.72
N HIS A 109 -8.40 9.07 -1.16
CA HIS A 109 -7.83 10.20 -1.90
C HIS A 109 -6.44 10.44 -1.35
N GLU A 110 -5.48 9.72 -1.91
CA GLU A 110 -4.15 9.55 -1.32
C GLU A 110 -3.06 10.29 -2.11
N VAL A 111 -2.18 10.94 -1.38
CA VAL A 111 -0.85 11.36 -1.83
C VAL A 111 0.14 10.35 -1.28
N VAL A 112 0.57 9.43 -2.15
CA VAL A 112 1.30 8.22 -1.78
C VAL A 112 2.77 8.37 -2.05
N GLU A 113 3.60 8.25 -1.03
CA GLU A 113 5.04 8.02 -1.21
C GLU A 113 5.27 6.54 -1.49
N ILE A 114 5.89 6.23 -2.63
CA ILE A 114 6.16 4.87 -3.06
C ILE A 114 7.63 4.52 -2.80
N PHE A 115 7.83 3.40 -2.13
CA PHE A 115 9.13 2.85 -1.78
C PHE A 115 9.33 1.46 -2.38
N VAL A 116 10.58 1.12 -2.65
CA VAL A 116 10.99 -0.22 -3.09
C VAL A 116 12.06 -0.78 -2.16
N VAL A 117 11.91 -2.05 -1.79
CA VAL A 117 12.92 -2.84 -1.11
C VAL A 117 13.40 -3.92 -2.08
N GLN A 118 14.71 -4.05 -2.27
CA GLN A 118 15.31 -5.17 -3.01
C GLN A 118 15.70 -6.26 -2.02
N ALA A 119 15.20 -7.47 -2.21
CA ALA A 119 15.44 -8.58 -1.32
C ALA A 119 15.50 -9.90 -2.10
N ASP A 120 16.70 -10.46 -2.27
CA ASP A 120 16.89 -11.76 -2.92
C ASP A 120 16.36 -12.92 -2.06
N ALA A 121 16.52 -12.80 -0.75
CA ALA A 121 15.99 -13.73 0.24
C ALA A 121 15.46 -12.94 1.45
N ILE A 122 14.18 -13.10 1.72
CA ILE A 122 13.51 -12.45 2.84
C ILE A 122 12.60 -13.47 3.54
N ASN A 123 12.71 -13.53 4.86
CA ASN A 123 11.81 -14.35 5.67
C ASN A 123 10.51 -13.55 5.92
N ILE A 124 9.37 -14.14 5.57
CA ILE A 124 8.06 -13.53 5.67
C ILE A 124 7.25 -14.32 6.69
N GLN A 125 6.79 -13.62 7.72
CA GLN A 125 5.93 -14.16 8.78
C GLN A 125 4.74 -13.22 8.97
N PRO A 126 3.70 -13.31 8.11
CA PRO A 126 2.63 -12.34 8.10
C PRO A 126 1.83 -12.33 9.39
N ASN A 127 1.44 -11.13 9.81
CA ASN A 127 0.41 -10.96 10.83
C ASN A 127 -0.95 -11.29 10.19
N LEU A 128 -1.59 -12.37 10.63
CA LEU A 128 -2.83 -12.87 10.03
C LEU A 128 -4.03 -11.94 10.23
N ASP A 129 -3.97 -10.99 11.18
CA ASP A 129 -4.98 -9.94 11.33
C ASP A 129 -4.90 -8.89 10.20
N GLU A 130 -3.76 -8.84 9.51
CA GLU A 130 -3.50 -7.88 8.41
C GLU A 130 -3.45 -8.58 7.05
N VAL A 131 -2.78 -9.73 6.97
CA VAL A 131 -2.41 -10.41 5.73
C VAL A 131 -2.75 -11.90 5.85
N MET A 132 -3.73 -12.38 5.07
CA MET A 132 -4.17 -13.77 5.10
C MET A 132 -3.31 -14.71 4.25
N ASP A 133 -2.64 -14.18 3.21
CA ASP A 133 -1.76 -14.94 2.31
C ASP A 133 -0.77 -14.00 1.61
N TYR A 134 0.29 -14.57 1.04
CA TYR A 134 1.25 -13.84 0.22
C TYR A 134 1.82 -14.71 -0.89
N ARG A 135 2.27 -14.09 -1.97
CA ARG A 135 2.96 -14.77 -3.07
C ARG A 135 3.92 -13.85 -3.81
N TRP A 136 4.89 -14.47 -4.47
CA TRP A 136 5.73 -13.78 -5.43
C TRP A 136 5.09 -13.87 -6.82
N GLU A 137 5.13 -12.78 -7.56
CA GLU A 137 4.54 -12.70 -8.89
C GLU A 137 5.45 -11.90 -9.81
N THR A 138 5.67 -12.36 -11.04
CA THR A 138 6.39 -11.56 -12.04
C THR A 138 5.57 -10.35 -12.42
N LEU A 139 6.24 -9.22 -12.70
CA LEU A 139 5.55 -7.98 -13.09
C LEU A 139 4.72 -8.17 -14.37
N GLN A 140 5.21 -8.98 -15.32
CA GLN A 140 4.46 -9.29 -16.55
C GLN A 140 3.17 -10.05 -16.23
N ASN A 141 3.27 -11.15 -15.46
CA ASN A 141 2.08 -11.93 -15.12
C ASN A 141 1.09 -11.13 -14.27
N LEU A 142 1.59 -10.28 -13.37
CA LEU A 142 0.74 -9.38 -12.58
C LEU A 142 -0.06 -8.43 -13.49
N ASP A 143 0.57 -7.84 -14.50
CA ASP A 143 -0.11 -6.97 -15.47
C ASP A 143 -1.18 -7.72 -16.28
N ASP A 144 -0.86 -8.94 -16.73
CA ASP A 144 -1.79 -9.82 -17.46
C ASP A 144 -2.97 -10.24 -16.57
N GLN A 145 -2.71 -10.62 -15.33
CA GLN A 145 -3.74 -11.00 -14.34
C GLN A 145 -4.65 -9.83 -13.96
N ILE A 146 -4.09 -8.64 -13.76
CA ILE A 146 -4.88 -7.42 -13.52
C ILE A 146 -5.79 -7.12 -14.71
N SER A 147 -5.32 -7.34 -15.93
CA SER A 147 -6.11 -7.13 -17.15
C SER A 147 -7.26 -8.12 -17.29
N SER A 148 -7.03 -9.39 -16.96
CA SER A 148 -8.01 -10.48 -17.12
C SER A 148 -8.94 -10.67 -15.91
N HIS A 149 -8.46 -10.38 -14.70
CA HIS A 149 -9.20 -10.58 -13.45
C HIS A 149 -9.08 -9.36 -12.51
N PRO A 150 -9.46 -8.14 -12.94
CA PRO A 150 -9.25 -6.91 -12.18
C PRO A 150 -9.96 -6.90 -10.82
N GLN A 151 -11.00 -7.70 -10.64
CA GLN A 151 -11.76 -7.81 -9.39
C GLN A 151 -11.00 -8.47 -8.25
N HIS A 152 -9.90 -9.17 -8.52
CA HIS A 152 -9.07 -9.82 -7.51
C HIS A 152 -8.04 -8.88 -6.88
N TYR A 153 -7.87 -7.69 -7.42
CA TYR A 153 -6.79 -6.77 -7.05
C TYR A 153 -7.31 -5.45 -6.50
N SER A 154 -6.58 -4.90 -5.55
CA SER A 154 -6.93 -3.62 -4.95
C SER A 154 -6.94 -2.49 -5.99
N PRO A 155 -7.78 -1.46 -5.82
CA PRO A 155 -7.84 -0.33 -6.75
C PRO A 155 -6.48 0.35 -6.95
N TRP A 156 -5.73 0.59 -5.87
CA TRP A 156 -4.43 1.26 -5.95
C TRP A 156 -3.38 0.42 -6.68
N LEU A 157 -3.31 -0.91 -6.45
CA LEU A 157 -2.36 -1.76 -7.18
C LEU A 157 -2.59 -1.70 -8.68
N LYS A 158 -3.86 -1.73 -9.12
CA LYS A 158 -4.22 -1.57 -10.53
C LYS A 158 -3.74 -0.23 -11.10
N ILE A 159 -3.89 0.85 -10.35
CA ILE A 159 -3.42 2.19 -10.74
C ILE A 159 -1.90 2.19 -10.88
N TYR A 160 -1.16 1.65 -9.89
CA TYR A 160 0.30 1.62 -9.92
C TYR A 160 0.83 0.84 -11.12
N ILE A 161 0.32 -0.36 -11.35
CA ILE A 161 0.78 -1.23 -12.44
C ILE A 161 0.45 -0.62 -13.80
N LYS A 162 -0.75 -0.10 -14.00
CA LYS A 162 -1.20 0.43 -15.30
C LYS A 162 -0.68 1.83 -15.63
N GLN A 163 -0.40 2.66 -14.64
CA GLN A 163 -0.11 4.08 -14.88
C GLN A 163 1.26 4.54 -14.40
N HIS A 164 1.90 3.79 -13.49
CA HIS A 164 3.13 4.24 -12.81
C HIS A 164 4.27 3.24 -12.81
N SER A 165 4.16 2.11 -13.50
CA SER A 165 5.17 1.03 -13.50
C SER A 165 6.59 1.51 -13.81
N SER A 166 6.75 2.35 -14.82
CA SER A 166 8.09 2.84 -15.22
C SER A 166 8.77 3.66 -14.13
N LYS A 167 8.01 4.44 -13.37
CA LYS A 167 8.55 5.23 -12.26
C LYS A 167 8.86 4.38 -11.04
N ILE A 168 8.03 3.38 -10.78
CA ILE A 168 8.19 2.50 -9.61
C ILE A 168 9.32 1.51 -9.83
N PHE A 169 9.36 0.86 -10.99
CA PHE A 169 10.27 -0.26 -11.26
C PHE A 169 11.47 0.10 -12.14
N GLY A 170 11.46 1.24 -12.83
CA GLY A 170 12.62 1.79 -13.53
C GLY A 170 12.85 1.23 -14.93
N TYR A 171 11.79 0.83 -15.65
CA TYR A 171 11.85 0.44 -17.08
C TYR A 171 10.79 1.14 -17.94
#